data_ab3577aaa020592602a73d76a92fae96
#
_entry.id   ab3577aaa020592602a73d76a92fae96
#
_cell.length_a   1.000
_cell.length_b   1.000
_cell.length_c   1.000
_cell.angle_alpha   90.00
_cell.angle_beta   90.00
_cell.angle_gamma   90.00
#
_symmetry.space_group_name_H-M   'P 1'
#
loop_
_entity.id
_entity.type
_entity.pdbx_description
1 polymer ?
#
loop_
_entity_poly.entity_id
_entity_poly.type
_entity_poly.pdbx_seq_one_letter_code
_entity_poly.pdbx_strand_id
1 'polypeptide(L)'
;IKVLNNGGVIAYVTDTVWGLGCLPNNEQAVKKIYDIKKREVQKPLILMSNNIYNLLNYVKPIPKVGQILIKKYFPGALTIVTEKNENTPNYITSNMPTVGIRVPDNKVFQEICEIIPEHVLATTSANLSHQPSAKTYEQALDNMTGLADLIIEDYGYHAKGLESTVAGVMGNELRIFRQGEIKIEI
;
A
#
# COMPACT_ATOMS: atom_id res chain seq x y z
N ILE A 1 13.41 11.24 -1.25
CA ILE A 1 12.45 12.25 -1.71
C ILE A 1 12.67 12.68 -3.18
N LYS A 2 13.92 12.96 -3.62
CA LYS A 2 14.19 13.39 -5.01
C LYS A 2 13.65 12.43 -6.05
N VAL A 3 13.82 11.12 -5.86
CA VAL A 3 13.33 10.08 -6.76
C VAL A 3 11.81 10.19 -6.92
N LEU A 4 11.07 10.23 -5.81
CA LEU A 4 9.61 10.32 -5.81
C LEU A 4 9.09 11.63 -6.42
N ASN A 5 9.71 12.77 -6.08
CA ASN A 5 9.32 14.08 -6.64
C ASN A 5 9.56 14.16 -8.16
N ASN A 6 10.50 13.40 -8.70
CA ASN A 6 10.76 13.28 -10.14
C ASN A 6 9.89 12.20 -10.83
N GLY A 7 8.85 11.71 -10.17
CA GLY A 7 7.98 10.69 -10.75
C GLY A 7 8.55 9.27 -10.70
N GLY A 8 9.52 9.04 -9.83
CA GLY A 8 10.13 7.72 -9.65
C GLY A 8 9.29 6.78 -8.79
N VAL A 9 9.64 5.51 -8.88
CA VAL A 9 9.05 4.40 -8.13
C VAL A 9 10.11 3.82 -7.19
N ILE A 10 9.75 3.60 -5.93
CA ILE A 10 10.64 3.04 -4.92
C ILE A 10 10.15 1.67 -4.43
N ALA A 11 11.11 0.78 -4.10
CA ALA A 11 10.84 -0.44 -3.35
C ALA A 11 11.29 -0.28 -1.91
N TYR A 12 10.50 -0.80 -0.96
CA TYR A 12 10.73 -0.63 0.47
C TYR A 12 10.12 -1.77 1.28
N VAL A 13 10.66 -2.01 2.47
CA VAL A 13 10.16 -3.00 3.41
C VAL A 13 8.89 -2.52 4.13
N THR A 14 7.97 -3.45 4.41
CA THR A 14 6.86 -3.26 5.35
C THR A 14 6.88 -4.39 6.40
N ASP A 15 5.97 -4.33 7.35
CA ASP A 15 5.77 -5.40 8.35
C ASP A 15 5.30 -6.73 7.73
N THR A 16 4.77 -6.73 6.51
CA THR A 16 4.24 -7.93 5.83
C THR A 16 5.17 -8.46 4.74
N VAL A 17 5.26 -7.75 3.63
CA VAL A 17 6.11 -8.04 2.47
C VAL A 17 6.69 -6.73 1.95
N TRP A 18 7.67 -6.81 1.04
CA TRP A 18 8.19 -5.63 0.38
C TRP A 18 7.16 -4.97 -0.51
N GLY A 19 7.11 -3.65 -0.46
CA GLY A 19 6.22 -2.80 -1.24
C GLY A 19 6.94 -2.11 -2.39
N LEU A 20 6.17 -1.77 -3.42
CA LEU A 20 6.55 -0.92 -4.54
C LEU A 20 5.59 0.26 -4.55
N GLY A 21 6.10 1.50 -4.53
CA GLY A 21 5.25 2.67 -4.39
C GLY A 21 5.77 3.94 -5.05
N CYS A 22 4.85 4.88 -5.23
CA CYS A 22 5.09 6.21 -5.79
C CYS A 22 4.16 7.24 -5.14
N LEU A 23 4.37 8.53 -5.44
CA LEU A 23 3.45 9.58 -5.00
C LEU A 23 2.06 9.40 -5.68
N PRO A 24 0.95 9.49 -4.91
CA PRO A 24 -0.39 9.20 -5.42
C PRO A 24 -0.86 10.19 -6.49
N ASN A 25 -0.37 11.43 -6.48
CA ASN A 25 -0.76 12.47 -7.43
C ASN A 25 0.09 12.49 -8.72
N ASN A 26 0.95 11.48 -8.92
CA ASN A 26 1.75 11.34 -10.13
C ASN A 26 1.25 10.18 -10.99
N GLU A 27 0.41 10.48 -11.98
CA GLU A 27 -0.19 9.49 -12.88
C GLU A 27 0.86 8.69 -13.66
N GLN A 28 1.95 9.33 -14.09
CA GLN A 28 3.01 8.65 -14.84
C GLN A 28 3.76 7.64 -13.96
N ALA A 29 4.00 7.99 -12.70
CA ALA A 29 4.63 7.06 -11.75
C ALA A 29 3.71 5.88 -11.40
N VAL A 30 2.40 6.13 -11.26
CA VAL A 30 1.40 5.05 -11.09
C VAL A 30 1.38 4.13 -12.31
N LYS A 31 1.38 4.69 -13.53
CA LYS A 31 1.46 3.91 -14.76
C LYS A 31 2.73 3.07 -14.81
N LYS A 32 3.87 3.63 -14.41
CA LYS A 32 5.15 2.90 -14.31
C LYS A 32 5.04 1.68 -13.38
N ILE A 33 4.34 1.79 -12.24
CA ILE A 33 4.07 0.64 -11.37
C ILE A 33 3.29 -0.45 -12.12
N TYR A 34 2.23 -0.11 -12.86
CA TYR A 34 1.48 -1.08 -13.66
C TYR A 34 2.35 -1.75 -14.72
N ASP A 35 3.21 -0.99 -15.40
CA ASP A 35 4.14 -1.50 -16.42
C ASP A 35 5.17 -2.46 -15.79
N ILE A 36 5.76 -2.11 -14.64
CA ILE A 36 6.69 -2.97 -13.87
C ILE A 36 6.00 -4.29 -13.51
N LYS A 37 4.79 -4.20 -12.99
CA LYS A 37 4.03 -5.37 -12.57
C LYS A 37 3.57 -6.24 -13.75
N LYS A 38 3.63 -5.76 -14.98
CA LYS A 38 2.95 -6.34 -16.15
C LYS A 38 1.50 -6.68 -15.81
N ARG A 39 0.86 -5.76 -15.09
CA ARG A 39 -0.42 -5.98 -14.42
C ARG A 39 -1.54 -5.54 -15.35
N GLU A 40 -2.59 -6.35 -15.43
CA GLU A 40 -3.85 -5.87 -15.99
C GLU A 40 -4.33 -4.67 -15.18
N VAL A 41 -4.81 -3.63 -15.87
CA VAL A 41 -5.29 -2.36 -15.26
C VAL A 41 -6.39 -2.57 -14.20
N GLN A 42 -6.97 -3.76 -14.14
CA GLN A 42 -8.08 -4.10 -13.23
C GLN A 42 -7.68 -4.37 -11.77
N LYS A 43 -6.39 -4.45 -11.47
CA LYS A 43 -5.94 -4.68 -10.07
C LYS A 43 -5.46 -3.36 -9.45
N PRO A 44 -6.29 -2.67 -8.64
CA PRO A 44 -5.97 -1.36 -8.09
C PRO A 44 -4.74 -1.37 -7.18
N LEU A 45 -4.12 -0.20 -7.03
CA LEU A 45 -3.17 0.08 -5.96
C LEU A 45 -3.93 0.38 -4.67
N ILE A 46 -3.23 0.35 -3.55
CA ILE A 46 -3.74 0.82 -2.26
C ILE A 46 -2.97 2.07 -1.82
N LEU A 47 -3.52 2.81 -0.88
CA LEU A 47 -2.86 3.95 -0.25
C LEU A 47 -2.31 3.53 1.11
N MET A 48 -1.04 3.83 1.34
CA MET A 48 -0.38 3.61 2.62
C MET A 48 0.17 4.90 3.20
N SER A 49 0.13 5.02 4.51
CA SER A 49 0.70 6.14 5.27
C SER A 49 1.25 5.67 6.61
N ASN A 50 2.03 6.52 7.26
CA ASN A 50 2.43 6.32 8.66
C ASN A 50 1.31 6.70 9.66
N ASN A 51 0.24 7.35 9.18
CA ASN A 51 -0.87 7.79 10.03
C ASN A 51 -2.20 7.69 9.30
N ILE A 52 -3.22 7.18 10.00
CA ILE A 52 -4.58 7.06 9.45
C ILE A 52 -5.16 8.42 9.04
N TYR A 53 -4.86 9.50 9.77
CA TYR A 53 -5.41 10.83 9.46
C TYR A 53 -5.02 11.33 8.06
N ASN A 54 -3.85 10.98 7.55
CA ASN A 54 -3.43 11.31 6.20
C ASN A 54 -4.28 10.57 5.15
N LEU A 55 -4.69 9.33 5.45
CA LEU A 55 -5.51 8.49 4.57
C LEU A 55 -6.98 8.90 4.54
N LEU A 56 -7.48 9.55 5.62
CA LEU A 56 -8.87 10.05 5.66
C LEU A 56 -9.14 11.11 4.59
N ASN A 57 -8.12 11.78 4.08
CA ASN A 57 -8.25 12.74 2.98
C ASN A 57 -8.64 12.09 1.64
N TYR A 58 -8.54 10.77 1.52
CA TYR A 58 -8.75 10.02 0.28
C TYR A 58 -10.01 9.16 0.28
N VAL A 59 -10.71 9.06 1.41
CA VAL A 59 -11.87 8.19 1.59
C VAL A 59 -13.09 8.98 2.05
N LYS A 60 -14.27 8.46 1.77
CA LYS A 60 -15.50 8.93 2.42
C LYS A 60 -15.48 8.55 3.90
N PRO A 61 -16.39 9.11 4.73
CA PRO A 61 -16.47 8.73 6.14
C PRO A 61 -16.51 7.23 6.33
N ILE A 62 -15.55 6.71 7.09
CA ILE A 62 -15.39 5.25 7.29
C ILE A 62 -16.52 4.74 8.19
N PRO A 63 -17.26 3.70 7.79
CA PRO A 63 -18.32 3.09 8.61
C PRO A 63 -17.81 2.61 9.97
N LYS A 64 -18.72 2.52 10.95
CA LYS A 64 -18.37 2.18 12.35
C LYS A 64 -17.57 0.87 12.47
N VAL A 65 -17.92 -0.16 11.71
CA VAL A 65 -17.18 -1.42 11.71
C VAL A 65 -15.71 -1.20 11.25
N GLY A 66 -15.49 -0.37 10.24
CA GLY A 66 -14.13 -0.01 9.79
C GLY A 66 -13.36 0.77 10.84
N GLN A 67 -14.00 1.70 11.55
CA GLN A 67 -13.36 2.44 12.64
C GLN A 67 -12.90 1.52 13.78
N ILE A 68 -13.72 0.50 14.12
CA ILE A 68 -13.36 -0.52 15.11
C ILE A 68 -12.12 -1.31 14.66
N LEU A 69 -12.08 -1.73 13.39
CA LEU A 69 -10.95 -2.47 12.83
C LEU A 69 -9.67 -1.61 12.80
N ILE A 70 -9.77 -0.35 12.39
CA ILE A 70 -8.64 0.59 12.42
C ILE A 70 -8.08 0.72 13.84
N LYS A 71 -8.94 0.96 14.82
CA LYS A 71 -8.50 1.11 16.22
C LYS A 71 -7.82 -0.15 16.76
N LYS A 72 -8.23 -1.34 16.30
CA LYS A 72 -7.71 -2.62 16.78
C LYS A 72 -6.43 -3.07 16.06
N TYR A 73 -6.31 -2.76 14.77
CA TYR A 73 -5.30 -3.38 13.91
C TYR A 73 -4.36 -2.41 13.17
N PHE A 74 -4.51 -1.10 13.31
CA PHE A 74 -3.58 -0.12 12.78
C PHE A 74 -2.69 0.45 13.91
N PRO A 75 -1.39 0.63 13.67
CA PRO A 75 -0.64 0.15 12.50
C PRO A 75 -0.53 -1.38 12.49
N GLY A 76 -0.45 -1.98 11.30
CA GLY A 76 -0.26 -3.43 11.17
C GLY A 76 -0.70 -4.04 9.83
N ALA A 77 -0.89 -5.36 9.88
CA ALA A 77 -1.10 -6.19 8.69
C ALA A 77 -2.56 -6.27 8.23
N LEU A 78 -3.33 -5.20 8.39
CA LEU A 78 -4.69 -5.06 7.85
C LEU A 78 -4.72 -4.02 6.73
N THR A 79 -5.37 -4.35 5.62
CA THR A 79 -5.78 -3.41 4.57
C THR A 79 -7.31 -3.31 4.59
N ILE A 80 -7.83 -2.10 4.73
CA ILE A 80 -9.27 -1.83 4.66
C ILE A 80 -9.60 -1.26 3.29
N VAL A 81 -10.54 -1.88 2.58
CA VAL A 81 -11.11 -1.38 1.33
C VAL A 81 -12.44 -0.70 1.66
N THR A 82 -12.52 0.59 1.35
CA THR A 82 -13.70 1.43 1.65
C THR A 82 -14.00 2.38 0.49
N GLU A 83 -15.10 3.11 0.54
CA GLU A 83 -15.46 4.06 -0.50
C GLU A 83 -14.44 5.21 -0.57
N LYS A 84 -13.93 5.46 -1.78
CA LYS A 84 -13.07 6.60 -2.03
C LYS A 84 -13.87 7.91 -2.15
N ASN A 85 -13.20 9.03 -1.88
CA ASN A 85 -13.73 10.35 -2.23
C ASN A 85 -13.08 10.90 -3.53
N GLU A 86 -13.40 12.13 -3.88
CA GLU A 86 -12.92 12.81 -5.09
C GLU A 86 -11.40 13.07 -5.11
N ASN A 87 -10.75 13.08 -3.93
CA ASN A 87 -9.30 13.27 -3.84
C ASN A 87 -8.50 12.03 -4.26
N THR A 88 -9.15 10.86 -4.36
CA THR A 88 -8.49 9.63 -4.82
C THR A 88 -8.59 9.52 -6.33
N PRO A 89 -7.46 9.65 -7.06
CA PRO A 89 -7.45 9.57 -8.50
C PRO A 89 -7.95 8.21 -9.04
N ASN A 90 -8.68 8.24 -10.13
CA ASN A 90 -9.23 7.04 -10.76
C ASN A 90 -8.16 6.06 -11.25
N TYR A 91 -7.00 6.57 -11.67
CA TYR A 91 -5.89 5.72 -12.13
C TYR A 91 -5.27 4.86 -10.99
N ILE A 92 -5.38 5.27 -9.72
CA ILE A 92 -4.97 4.45 -8.57
C ILE A 92 -5.90 3.25 -8.37
N THR A 93 -7.21 3.49 -8.50
CA THR A 93 -8.26 2.52 -8.17
C THR A 93 -8.74 1.71 -9.36
N SER A 94 -8.12 1.86 -10.55
CA SER A 94 -8.61 1.25 -11.80
C SER A 94 -10.09 1.57 -12.04
N ASN A 95 -10.49 2.82 -11.79
CA ASN A 95 -11.86 3.34 -11.87
C ASN A 95 -12.87 2.71 -10.88
N MET A 96 -12.42 1.92 -9.91
CA MET A 96 -13.31 1.40 -8.87
C MET A 96 -13.77 2.53 -7.93
N PRO A 97 -14.99 2.44 -7.35
CA PRO A 97 -15.51 3.41 -6.40
C PRO A 97 -14.88 3.27 -5.00
N THR A 98 -13.99 2.30 -4.82
CA THR A 98 -13.34 1.98 -3.56
C THR A 98 -11.82 2.10 -3.65
N VAL A 99 -11.17 2.26 -2.51
CA VAL A 99 -9.71 2.25 -2.35
C VAL A 99 -9.32 1.46 -1.11
N GLY A 100 -8.22 0.71 -1.20
CA GLY A 100 -7.59 0.09 -0.05
C GLY A 100 -6.72 1.10 0.70
N ILE A 101 -6.81 1.11 2.02
CA ILE A 101 -5.96 1.93 2.90
C ILE A 101 -5.29 1.06 3.95
N ARG A 102 -4.05 1.42 4.31
CA ARG A 102 -3.28 0.72 5.34
C ARG A 102 -2.27 1.64 6.02
N VAL A 103 -2.02 1.38 7.30
CA VAL A 103 -0.90 1.96 8.06
C VAL A 103 0.02 0.80 8.47
N PRO A 104 1.15 0.57 7.77
CA PRO A 104 2.11 -0.49 8.10
C PRO A 104 2.81 -0.24 9.44
N ASP A 105 3.07 -1.32 10.19
CA ASP A 105 3.88 -1.29 11.40
C ASP A 105 5.36 -1.59 11.09
N ASN A 106 6.00 -0.67 10.37
CA ASN A 106 7.40 -0.80 9.99
C ASN A 106 8.08 0.57 10.04
N LYS A 107 9.21 0.66 10.74
CA LYS A 107 9.90 1.92 10.99
C LYS A 107 10.46 2.54 9.69
N VAL A 108 11.04 1.74 8.79
CA VAL A 108 11.57 2.25 7.51
C VAL A 108 10.45 2.90 6.69
N PHE A 109 9.30 2.22 6.59
CA PHE A 109 8.15 2.78 5.89
C PHE A 109 7.64 4.07 6.54
N GLN A 110 7.57 4.11 7.86
CA GLN A 110 7.13 5.29 8.60
C GLN A 110 8.05 6.49 8.36
N GLU A 111 9.37 6.29 8.39
CA GLU A 111 10.36 7.34 8.09
C GLU A 111 10.28 7.82 6.62
N ILE A 112 10.00 6.94 5.66
CA ILE A 112 9.73 7.36 4.27
C ILE A 112 8.53 8.31 4.24
N CYS A 113 7.45 7.97 4.93
CA CYS A 113 6.25 8.81 4.96
C CYS A 113 6.50 10.18 5.61
N GLU A 114 7.36 10.27 6.64
CA GLU A 114 7.69 11.55 7.29
C GLU A 114 8.28 12.59 6.32
N ILE A 115 9.04 12.16 5.33
CA ILE A 115 9.79 13.05 4.44
C ILE A 115 9.12 13.31 3.09
N ILE A 116 8.01 12.66 2.78
CA ILE A 116 7.31 12.82 1.49
C ILE A 116 6.11 13.76 1.61
N PRO A 117 5.69 14.40 0.49
CA PRO A 117 4.49 15.20 0.46
C PRO A 117 3.24 14.38 0.87
N GLU A 118 2.34 15.01 1.61
CA GLU A 118 1.07 14.43 2.06
C GLU A 118 1.22 13.13 2.89
N HIS A 119 2.46 12.65 3.13
CA HIS A 119 2.77 11.46 3.93
C HIS A 119 2.09 10.18 3.43
N VAL A 120 1.77 10.09 2.12
CA VAL A 120 1.03 8.98 1.51
C VAL A 120 1.76 8.45 0.28
N LEU A 121 1.78 7.13 0.10
CA LEU A 121 2.22 6.44 -1.10
C LEU A 121 1.06 5.63 -1.72
N ALA A 122 0.97 5.65 -3.05
CA ALA A 122 0.22 4.66 -3.81
C ALA A 122 1.11 3.43 -4.00
N THR A 123 0.62 2.23 -3.64
CA THR A 123 1.51 1.08 -3.43
C THR A 123 0.89 -0.26 -3.83
N THR A 124 1.77 -1.20 -4.11
CA THR A 124 1.49 -2.63 -4.32
C THR A 124 2.66 -3.46 -3.80
N SER A 125 2.59 -4.80 -3.82
CA SER A 125 3.71 -5.66 -3.46
C SER A 125 4.87 -5.61 -4.47
N ALA A 126 6.11 -5.71 -3.99
CA ALA A 126 7.33 -5.68 -4.80
C ALA A 126 7.59 -7.04 -5.45
N ASN A 127 6.87 -7.34 -6.53
CA ASN A 127 7.00 -8.55 -7.34
C ASN A 127 6.41 -8.32 -8.74
N LEU A 128 6.81 -9.09 -9.71
CA LEU A 128 6.05 -9.22 -10.95
C LEU A 128 4.72 -9.91 -10.66
N SER A 129 3.67 -9.61 -11.43
CA SER A 129 2.36 -10.25 -11.25
C SER A 129 2.48 -11.78 -11.33
N HIS A 130 1.75 -12.46 -10.46
CA HIS A 130 1.77 -13.92 -10.31
C HIS A 130 3.07 -14.54 -9.79
N GLN A 131 4.03 -13.72 -9.36
CA GLN A 131 5.23 -14.19 -8.67
C GLN A 131 5.12 -13.93 -7.16
N PRO A 132 5.86 -14.67 -6.31
CA PRO A 132 5.90 -14.41 -4.88
C PRO A 132 6.39 -12.98 -4.58
N SER A 133 5.80 -12.35 -3.57
CA SER A 133 6.25 -11.06 -3.05
C SER A 133 7.61 -11.22 -2.38
N ALA A 134 8.50 -10.24 -2.56
CA ALA A 134 9.79 -10.21 -1.86
C ALA A 134 9.56 -10.11 -0.33
N LYS A 135 10.35 -10.89 0.41
CA LYS A 135 10.32 -10.97 1.88
C LYS A 135 11.61 -10.47 2.52
N THR A 136 12.70 -10.49 1.76
CA THR A 136 14.01 -10.02 2.19
C THR A 136 14.54 -8.94 1.25
N TYR A 137 15.56 -8.20 1.71
CA TYR A 137 16.22 -7.19 0.88
C TYR A 137 16.82 -7.78 -0.38
N GLU A 138 17.50 -8.96 -0.28
CA GLU A 138 18.07 -9.65 -1.43
C GLU A 138 17.01 -10.02 -2.46
N GLN A 139 15.86 -10.54 -2.02
CA GLN A 139 14.74 -10.84 -2.91
C GLN A 139 14.16 -9.57 -3.55
N ALA A 140 14.14 -8.46 -2.82
CA ALA A 140 13.71 -7.17 -3.37
C ALA A 140 14.70 -6.66 -4.42
N LEU A 141 16.00 -6.81 -4.20
CA LEU A 141 17.03 -6.50 -5.19
C LEU A 141 16.86 -7.37 -6.45
N ASP A 142 16.73 -8.69 -6.29
CA ASP A 142 16.54 -9.62 -7.40
C ASP A 142 15.28 -9.30 -8.24
N ASN A 143 14.18 -8.95 -7.55
CA ASN A 143 12.91 -8.69 -8.21
C ASN A 143 12.82 -7.30 -8.86
N MET A 144 13.49 -6.28 -8.28
CA MET A 144 13.23 -4.87 -8.60
C MET A 144 14.44 -4.13 -9.18
N THR A 145 15.64 -4.70 -9.20
CA THR A 145 16.80 -4.06 -9.83
C THR A 145 16.54 -3.83 -11.33
N GLY A 146 16.74 -2.59 -11.78
CA GLY A 146 16.45 -2.15 -13.15
C GLY A 146 14.96 -1.87 -13.43
N LEU A 147 14.07 -2.10 -12.48
CA LEU A 147 12.63 -1.82 -12.56
C LEU A 147 12.23 -0.66 -11.68
N ALA A 148 12.55 -0.71 -10.39
CA ALA A 148 12.37 0.42 -9.48
C ALA A 148 13.53 1.42 -9.62
N ASP A 149 13.24 2.71 -9.41
CA ASP A 149 14.27 3.77 -9.48
C ASP A 149 15.14 3.81 -8.23
N LEU A 150 14.65 3.27 -7.11
CA LEU A 150 15.38 3.13 -5.87
C LEU A 150 14.84 1.94 -5.09
N ILE A 151 15.74 1.14 -4.52
CA ILE A 151 15.41 0.07 -3.57
C ILE A 151 16.03 0.49 -2.23
N ILE A 152 15.18 0.71 -1.22
CA ILE A 152 15.60 1.20 0.08
C ILE A 152 15.98 -0.02 0.95
N GLU A 153 17.14 0.04 1.59
CA GLU A 153 17.60 -1.01 2.51
C GLU A 153 16.66 -1.13 3.72
N ASP A 154 16.51 -2.32 4.28
CA ASP A 154 15.60 -2.58 5.38
C ASP A 154 16.15 -2.21 6.77
N TYR A 155 17.44 -1.92 6.87
CA TYR A 155 18.12 -1.53 8.12
C TYR A 155 17.83 -2.46 9.31
N GLY A 156 17.57 -3.75 9.02
CA GLY A 156 17.23 -4.74 10.04
C GLY A 156 15.74 -4.79 10.43
N TYR A 157 14.87 -4.02 9.78
CA TYR A 157 13.41 -4.05 9.98
C TYR A 157 12.76 -4.99 8.96
N HIS A 158 12.84 -6.29 9.22
CA HIS A 158 12.45 -7.32 8.26
C HIS A 158 10.94 -7.47 8.09
N ALA A 159 10.50 -7.87 6.90
CA ALA A 159 9.14 -8.29 6.64
C ALA A 159 8.87 -9.68 7.21
N LYS A 160 7.66 -9.92 7.75
CA LYS A 160 7.25 -11.23 8.28
C LYS A 160 6.99 -12.27 7.19
N GLY A 161 6.72 -11.82 5.97
CA GLY A 161 6.61 -12.67 4.79
C GLY A 161 5.20 -13.20 4.49
N LEU A 162 4.19 -12.81 5.25
CA LEU A 162 2.78 -12.99 4.93
C LEU A 162 2.16 -11.66 4.53
N GLU A 163 1.36 -11.66 3.48
CA GLU A 163 0.64 -10.46 3.05
C GLU A 163 -0.43 -10.03 4.07
N SER A 164 -0.84 -8.77 3.98
CA SER A 164 -1.92 -8.24 4.83
C SER A 164 -3.24 -8.96 4.58
N THR A 165 -4.06 -9.07 5.62
CA THR A 165 -5.48 -9.39 5.47
C THR A 165 -6.18 -8.21 4.81
N VAL A 166 -7.04 -8.48 3.82
CA VAL A 166 -7.78 -7.44 3.08
C VAL A 166 -9.26 -7.58 3.39
N ALA A 167 -9.83 -6.55 3.99
CA ALA A 167 -11.22 -6.49 4.41
C ALA A 167 -11.95 -5.32 3.74
N GLY A 168 -13.06 -5.61 3.07
CA GLY A 168 -13.99 -4.60 2.54
C GLY A 168 -14.96 -4.15 3.62
N VAL A 169 -15.12 -2.83 3.75
CA VAL A 169 -16.03 -2.21 4.69
C VAL A 169 -16.90 -1.20 3.94
N MET A 170 -18.16 -1.57 3.71
CA MET A 170 -19.14 -0.76 3.00
C MET A 170 -20.46 -0.78 3.75
N GLY A 171 -20.94 0.40 4.18
CA GLY A 171 -22.07 0.46 5.09
C GLY A 171 -21.76 -0.29 6.40
N ASN A 172 -22.65 -1.19 6.82
CA ASN A 172 -22.46 -2.02 8.03
C ASN A 172 -21.91 -3.42 7.71
N GLU A 173 -21.51 -3.67 6.45
CA GLU A 173 -21.03 -4.98 6.03
C GLU A 173 -19.51 -5.06 6.11
N LEU A 174 -19.03 -6.21 6.61
CA LEU A 174 -17.63 -6.61 6.56
C LEU A 174 -17.48 -7.82 5.65
N ARG A 175 -16.59 -7.72 4.66
CA ARG A 175 -16.26 -8.84 3.77
C ARG A 175 -14.76 -9.05 3.71
N ILE A 176 -14.30 -10.26 3.99
CA ILE A 176 -12.88 -10.62 3.84
C ILE A 176 -12.62 -10.96 2.37
N PHE A 177 -11.81 -10.15 1.69
CA PHE A 177 -11.38 -10.40 0.31
C PHE A 177 -10.16 -11.31 0.23
N ARG A 178 -9.27 -11.23 1.24
CA ARG A 178 -8.09 -12.08 1.37
C ARG A 178 -7.78 -12.28 2.84
N GLN A 179 -7.64 -13.54 3.25
CA GLN A 179 -7.06 -13.88 4.54
C GLN A 179 -5.53 -13.78 4.42
N GLY A 180 -4.91 -12.92 5.20
CA GLY A 180 -3.48 -12.73 5.31
C GLY A 180 -2.98 -13.03 6.72
N GLU A 181 -1.98 -12.25 7.19
CA GLU A 181 -1.29 -12.45 8.46
C GLU A 181 -2.23 -12.43 9.68
N ILE A 182 -3.20 -11.50 9.71
CA ILE A 182 -4.11 -11.39 10.86
C ILE A 182 -5.46 -12.02 10.60
N LYS A 183 -5.99 -12.69 11.62
CA LYS A 183 -7.39 -13.15 11.64
C LYS A 183 -8.24 -12.06 12.30
N ILE A 184 -9.24 -11.57 11.57
CA ILE A 184 -10.15 -10.53 12.09
C ILE A 184 -11.12 -11.17 13.08
N GLU A 185 -11.15 -10.63 14.28
CA GLU A 185 -12.11 -10.93 15.34
C GLU A 185 -12.84 -9.63 15.69
N ILE A 186 -14.16 -9.64 15.57
CA ILE A 186 -15.05 -8.50 15.86
C ILE A 186 -15.67 -8.70 17.24
#